data_cd439eb3bf0c075c484929f5430a6191
#
_entry.id   cd439eb3bf0c075c484929f5430a6191
#
_cell.length_a   1.000
_cell.length_b   1.000
_cell.length_c   1.000
_cell.angle_alpha   90.00
_cell.angle_beta   90.00
_cell.angle_gamma   90.00
#
_symmetry.space_group_name_H-M   'P 1'
#
loop_
_entity.id
_entity.type
_entity.pdbx_description
1 polymer ?
#
loop_
_entity_poly.entity_id
_entity_poly.type
_entity_poly.pdbx_seq_one_letter_code
_entity_poly.pdbx_strand_id
1 'polypeptide(L)'
;MNKKNIFGALALATVAAFAMTSCDKSKSQVDEKKVESKQAVPSDAKIAYVEVDSIMSQYKFCKDYSLILQKKGQNIQNTLAQKQHALEQAYGNFQQKVQQNAYTREQAEQIQMSLQKQNSDLQVLNQRLSGEFQAETEKYNNALRDSIQHFLAVYNKDKKYGLILSKAGDNILYADKAYDITNEVIAGLNKAYKPAAPAKDEKAAKKK
;
A
#
# COMPACT_ATOMS: atom_id res chain seq x y z
N MET A 1 41.30 24.98 -16.79
CA MET A 1 42.72 24.97 -16.33
C MET A 1 42.93 23.73 -15.47
N ASN A 2 43.73 22.85 -16.01
CA ASN A 2 44.72 21.94 -15.43
C ASN A 2 44.21 20.89 -14.42
N LYS A 3 44.15 19.63 -14.82
CA LYS A 3 45.20 18.57 -14.95
C LYS A 3 45.86 18.23 -13.58
N LYS A 4 45.76 17.00 -13.10
CA LYS A 4 46.75 15.94 -13.39
C LYS A 4 46.38 14.63 -12.72
N ASN A 5 46.53 13.58 -13.52
CA ASN A 5 46.70 12.17 -13.19
C ASN A 5 47.87 11.95 -12.22
N ILE A 6 47.84 10.85 -11.44
CA ILE A 6 49.05 10.05 -11.20
C ILE A 6 48.68 8.59 -11.08
N PHE A 7 49.32 7.83 -11.91
CA PHE A 7 49.52 6.39 -11.98
C PHE A 7 50.40 5.86 -10.85
N GLY A 8 50.29 4.54 -10.56
CA GLY A 8 51.26 3.73 -9.85
C GLY A 8 50.62 2.42 -9.47
N ALA A 9 50.63 1.42 -10.14
CA ALA A 9 51.54 0.43 -10.71
C ALA A 9 52.25 -0.44 -9.65
N LEU A 10 52.00 -1.75 -9.77
CA LEU A 10 52.90 -2.91 -9.71
C LEU A 10 53.31 -3.50 -8.34
N ALA A 11 53.02 -4.79 -8.13
CA ALA A 11 53.89 -5.97 -7.99
C ALA A 11 53.08 -7.11 -7.38
N LEU A 12 52.82 -8.17 -8.05
CA LEU A 12 53.52 -9.38 -8.46
C LEU A 12 54.04 -10.27 -7.31
N ALA A 13 53.49 -11.52 -7.35
CA ALA A 13 54.07 -12.81 -6.99
C ALA A 13 54.14 -13.18 -5.49
N THR A 14 53.64 -14.33 -5.09
CA THR A 14 54.29 -15.63 -5.28
C THR A 14 53.35 -16.80 -4.93
N VAL A 15 53.49 -17.83 -5.71
CA VAL A 15 52.98 -19.19 -5.58
C VAL A 15 53.64 -19.88 -4.37
N ALA A 16 52.86 -20.63 -3.58
CA ALA A 16 53.40 -21.77 -2.84
C ALA A 16 52.30 -22.84 -2.72
N ALA A 17 52.48 -23.88 -3.50
CA ALA A 17 51.79 -25.15 -3.35
C ALA A 17 52.37 -25.89 -2.13
N PHE A 18 51.52 -26.40 -1.27
CA PHE A 18 51.81 -27.51 -0.37
C PHE A 18 50.65 -28.48 -0.39
N ALA A 19 50.91 -29.59 -1.12
CA ALA A 19 50.26 -30.86 -0.89
C ALA A 19 50.95 -31.54 0.27
N MET A 20 50.23 -32.08 1.22
CA MET A 20 50.54 -33.30 1.98
C MET A 20 49.33 -33.71 2.82
N THR A 21 48.73 -34.78 2.40
CA THR A 21 48.11 -35.90 3.11
C THR A 21 48.34 -35.96 4.63
N SER A 22 47.27 -36.14 5.38
CA SER A 22 47.22 -37.15 6.43
C SER A 22 45.77 -37.44 6.84
N CYS A 23 45.38 -38.68 6.74
CA CYS A 23 44.21 -39.27 7.37
C CYS A 23 44.34 -39.20 8.88
N ASP A 24 43.36 -38.74 9.57
CA ASP A 24 43.01 -39.31 10.87
C ASP A 24 41.49 -39.26 11.12
N LYS A 25 40.98 -40.39 11.56
CA LYS A 25 39.61 -40.65 11.89
C LYS A 25 39.31 -40.04 13.27
N SER A 26 38.47 -39.01 13.31
CA SER A 26 37.65 -38.78 14.47
C SER A 26 36.23 -38.45 14.03
N LYS A 27 35.34 -39.39 14.34
CA LYS A 27 33.89 -39.28 14.15
C LYS A 27 33.35 -38.18 15.07
N SER A 28 33.02 -37.05 14.50
CA SER A 28 32.02 -36.16 15.08
C SER A 28 30.71 -36.44 14.33
N GLN A 29 29.84 -37.22 14.96
CA GLN A 29 28.43 -37.29 14.57
C GLN A 29 27.80 -35.93 14.83
N VAL A 30 27.74 -35.10 13.78
CA VAL A 30 26.72 -34.03 13.73
C VAL A 30 25.50 -34.71 13.13
N ASP A 31 24.49 -34.93 13.93
CA ASP A 31 23.17 -35.33 13.48
C ASP A 31 22.67 -34.28 12.50
N GLU A 32 22.97 -34.44 11.22
CA GLU A 32 22.19 -33.80 10.17
C GLU A 32 20.78 -34.40 10.20
N LYS A 33 19.91 -33.76 10.95
CA LYS A 33 18.48 -33.91 10.82
C LYS A 33 18.14 -33.51 9.39
N LYS A 34 18.19 -34.51 8.50
CA LYS A 34 17.73 -34.42 7.10
C LYS A 34 16.28 -34.00 7.12
N VAL A 35 16.03 -32.69 6.98
CA VAL A 35 14.69 -32.17 6.71
C VAL A 35 14.35 -32.60 5.28
N GLU A 36 13.86 -33.81 5.14
CA GLU A 36 13.22 -34.27 3.91
C GLU A 36 11.85 -33.60 3.79
N SER A 37 11.78 -32.38 3.34
CA SER A 37 10.58 -31.89 2.66
C SER A 37 10.79 -31.92 1.16
N LYS A 38 10.96 -33.10 0.62
CA LYS A 38 10.74 -33.34 -0.80
C LYS A 38 9.22 -33.37 -1.03
N GLN A 39 8.56 -32.25 -1.00
CA GLN A 39 7.37 -32.11 -1.84
C GLN A 39 7.90 -32.04 -3.27
N ALA A 40 7.92 -33.18 -3.93
CA ALA A 40 8.20 -33.26 -5.37
C ALA A 40 7.15 -32.36 -6.05
N VAL A 41 7.60 -31.30 -6.69
CA VAL A 41 6.74 -30.51 -7.59
C VAL A 41 6.29 -31.49 -8.67
N PRO A 42 4.99 -31.72 -8.85
CA PRO A 42 4.51 -32.60 -9.91
C PRO A 42 5.05 -32.11 -11.24
N SER A 43 5.70 -32.97 -12.02
CA SER A 43 6.32 -32.63 -13.32
C SER A 43 5.32 -32.07 -14.33
N ASP A 44 4.01 -32.19 -14.08
CA ASP A 44 2.89 -31.70 -14.90
C ASP A 44 2.17 -30.50 -14.29
N ALA A 45 2.74 -29.82 -13.30
CA ALA A 45 2.11 -28.67 -12.69
C ALA A 45 1.96 -27.54 -13.73
N LYS A 46 0.75 -27.29 -14.19
CA LYS A 46 0.45 -26.18 -15.11
C LYS A 46 0.67 -24.85 -14.42
N ILE A 47 1.23 -23.89 -15.15
CA ILE A 47 1.35 -22.49 -14.72
C ILE A 47 0.15 -21.73 -15.28
N ALA A 48 -0.33 -20.73 -14.55
CA ALA A 48 -1.32 -19.78 -15.02
C ALA A 48 -0.94 -18.38 -14.59
N TYR A 49 -1.57 -17.36 -15.19
CA TYR A 49 -1.47 -16.00 -14.71
C TYR A 49 -2.83 -15.31 -14.69
N VAL A 50 -2.90 -14.23 -13.91
CA VAL A 50 -4.04 -13.34 -13.79
C VAL A 50 -3.58 -11.91 -13.94
N GLU A 51 -4.23 -11.14 -14.82
CA GLU A 51 -3.94 -9.71 -15.01
C GLU A 51 -4.57 -8.87 -13.91
N VAL A 52 -3.72 -8.20 -13.13
CA VAL A 52 -4.15 -7.38 -11.98
C VAL A 52 -4.98 -6.19 -12.44
N ASP A 53 -4.58 -5.52 -13.52
CA ASP A 53 -5.31 -4.36 -14.06
C ASP A 53 -6.72 -4.73 -14.51
N SER A 54 -6.88 -5.92 -15.08
CA SER A 54 -8.19 -6.45 -15.46
C SER A 54 -9.06 -6.74 -14.22
N ILE A 55 -8.48 -7.28 -13.14
CA ILE A 55 -9.20 -7.43 -11.86
C ILE A 55 -9.62 -6.06 -11.33
N MET A 56 -8.69 -5.09 -11.26
CA MET A 56 -8.97 -3.75 -10.73
C MET A 56 -10.09 -3.03 -11.48
N SER A 57 -10.17 -3.23 -12.79
CA SER A 57 -11.18 -2.59 -13.64
C SER A 57 -12.52 -3.33 -13.72
N GLN A 58 -12.56 -4.65 -13.50
CA GLN A 58 -13.75 -5.46 -13.75
C GLN A 58 -14.35 -6.13 -12.50
N TYR A 59 -13.57 -6.29 -11.42
CA TYR A 59 -14.07 -6.84 -10.18
C TYR A 59 -15.01 -5.84 -9.48
N LYS A 60 -16.25 -6.24 -9.18
CA LYS A 60 -17.27 -5.39 -8.56
C LYS A 60 -16.81 -4.78 -7.24
N PHE A 61 -16.11 -5.56 -6.41
CA PHE A 61 -15.50 -5.07 -5.18
C PHE A 61 -14.59 -3.87 -5.42
N CYS A 62 -13.71 -3.94 -6.42
CA CYS A 62 -12.81 -2.83 -6.76
C CYS A 62 -13.58 -1.58 -7.20
N LYS A 63 -14.63 -1.76 -8.02
CA LYS A 63 -15.49 -0.64 -8.46
C LYS A 63 -16.20 0.04 -7.30
N ASP A 64 -16.80 -0.74 -6.42
CA ASP A 64 -17.54 -0.22 -5.27
C ASP A 64 -16.62 0.51 -4.30
N TYR A 65 -15.45 -0.06 -4.00
CA TYR A 65 -14.47 0.56 -3.13
C TYR A 65 -13.81 1.81 -3.72
N SER A 66 -13.55 1.80 -5.03
CA SER A 66 -13.06 2.99 -5.74
C SER A 66 -14.01 4.17 -5.55
N LEU A 67 -15.32 3.94 -5.67
CA LEU A 67 -16.33 4.97 -5.43
C LEU A 67 -16.35 5.44 -3.97
N ILE A 68 -16.18 4.52 -3.01
CA ILE A 68 -16.12 4.85 -1.58
C ILE A 68 -14.90 5.74 -1.29
N LEU A 69 -13.71 5.34 -1.78
CA LEU A 69 -12.48 6.11 -1.60
C LEU A 69 -12.55 7.47 -2.29
N GLN A 70 -13.11 7.54 -3.49
CA GLN A 70 -13.31 8.80 -4.21
C GLN A 70 -14.21 9.76 -3.41
N LYS A 71 -15.36 9.29 -2.91
CA LYS A 71 -16.26 10.09 -2.07
C LYS A 71 -15.58 10.54 -0.79
N LYS A 72 -14.85 9.66 -0.13
CA LYS A 72 -14.11 9.99 1.10
C LYS A 72 -13.07 11.06 0.83
N GLY A 73 -12.27 10.92 -0.24
CA GLY A 73 -11.28 11.92 -0.66
C GLY A 73 -11.93 13.27 -0.95
N GLN A 74 -13.03 13.30 -1.70
CA GLN A 74 -13.79 14.52 -1.95
C GLN A 74 -14.31 15.17 -0.67
N ASN A 75 -14.88 14.40 0.24
CA ASN A 75 -15.36 14.90 1.52
C ASN A 75 -14.25 15.50 2.37
N ILE A 76 -13.07 14.88 2.38
CA ILE A 76 -11.88 15.40 3.07
C ILE A 76 -11.48 16.74 2.47
N GLN A 77 -11.32 16.82 1.15
CA GLN A 77 -10.97 18.06 0.45
C GLN A 77 -11.96 19.18 0.73
N ASN A 78 -13.26 18.90 0.61
CA ASN A 78 -14.31 19.87 0.88
C ASN A 78 -14.29 20.36 2.35
N THR A 79 -14.08 19.43 3.29
CA THR A 79 -14.00 19.77 4.72
C THR A 79 -12.83 20.69 5.01
N LEU A 80 -11.64 20.36 4.47
CA LEU A 80 -10.44 21.16 4.68
C LEU A 80 -10.56 22.52 4.00
N ALA A 81 -11.07 22.58 2.76
CA ALA A 81 -11.29 23.84 2.04
C ALA A 81 -12.27 24.76 2.77
N GLN A 82 -13.38 24.24 3.29
CA GLN A 82 -14.34 25.03 4.07
C GLN A 82 -13.70 25.59 5.36
N LYS A 83 -12.91 24.78 6.07
CA LYS A 83 -12.23 25.21 7.30
C LYS A 83 -11.16 26.25 7.01
N GLN A 84 -10.39 26.05 5.95
CA GLN A 84 -9.36 27.00 5.48
C GLN A 84 -10.01 28.35 5.15
N HIS A 85 -11.07 28.34 4.34
CA HIS A 85 -11.78 29.56 3.95
C HIS A 85 -12.38 30.30 5.14
N ALA A 86 -12.99 29.57 6.09
CA ALA A 86 -13.52 30.19 7.32
C ALA A 86 -12.40 30.84 8.16
N LEU A 87 -11.23 30.23 8.24
CA LEU A 87 -10.08 30.77 8.94
C LEU A 87 -9.55 32.03 8.24
N GLU A 88 -9.45 32.03 6.92
CA GLU A 88 -9.03 33.21 6.11
C GLU A 88 -9.98 34.38 6.31
N GLN A 89 -11.29 34.12 6.27
CA GLN A 89 -12.30 35.15 6.55
C GLN A 89 -12.17 35.71 7.97
N ALA A 90 -11.92 34.81 8.94
CA ALA A 90 -11.77 35.26 10.35
C ALA A 90 -10.52 36.14 10.52
N TYR A 91 -9.41 35.81 9.87
CA TYR A 91 -8.21 36.66 9.84
C TYR A 91 -8.47 38.00 9.17
N GLY A 92 -9.13 38.01 8.00
CA GLY A 92 -9.48 39.24 7.28
C GLY A 92 -10.37 40.16 8.12
N ASN A 93 -11.39 39.60 8.74
CA ASN A 93 -12.28 40.35 9.65
C ASN A 93 -11.55 40.90 10.87
N PHE A 94 -10.66 40.12 11.45
CA PHE A 94 -9.84 40.57 12.58
C PHE A 94 -8.94 41.74 12.19
N GLN A 95 -8.20 41.65 11.07
CA GLN A 95 -7.35 42.72 10.59
C GLN A 95 -8.13 44.03 10.33
N GLN A 96 -9.29 43.92 9.66
CA GLN A 96 -10.14 45.08 9.38
C GLN A 96 -10.60 45.78 10.66
N LYS A 97 -11.05 45.00 11.65
CA LYS A 97 -11.53 45.55 12.91
C LYS A 97 -10.41 46.14 13.78
N VAL A 98 -9.22 45.58 13.74
CA VAL A 98 -8.03 46.18 14.38
C VAL A 98 -7.70 47.52 13.76
N GLN A 99 -7.73 47.65 12.44
CA GLN A 99 -7.51 48.95 11.74
C GLN A 99 -8.55 49.99 12.09
N GLN A 100 -9.78 49.55 12.38
CA GLN A 100 -10.89 50.43 12.79
C GLN A 100 -10.87 50.76 14.30
N ASN A 101 -9.86 50.32 15.06
CA ASN A 101 -9.80 50.42 16.52
C ASN A 101 -11.07 49.88 17.23
N ALA A 102 -11.68 48.83 16.65
CA ALA A 102 -12.92 48.25 17.15
C ALA A 102 -12.73 47.27 18.32
N TYR A 103 -11.48 46.96 18.70
CA TYR A 103 -11.15 46.07 19.81
C TYR A 103 -10.32 46.75 20.87
N THR A 104 -10.54 46.39 22.15
CA THR A 104 -9.55 46.66 23.19
C THR A 104 -8.32 45.75 22.97
N ARG A 105 -7.22 46.11 23.63
CA ARG A 105 -5.98 45.31 23.55
C ARG A 105 -6.22 43.84 23.99
N GLU A 106 -6.91 43.64 25.10
CA GLU A 106 -7.21 42.32 25.62
C GLU A 106 -8.08 41.51 24.65
N GLN A 107 -9.11 42.14 24.03
CA GLN A 107 -9.94 41.50 23.01
C GLN A 107 -9.13 41.08 21.78
N ALA A 108 -8.23 41.94 21.30
CA ALA A 108 -7.38 41.66 20.16
C ALA A 108 -6.41 40.48 20.45
N GLU A 109 -5.80 40.44 21.64
CA GLU A 109 -4.94 39.35 22.08
C GLU A 109 -5.70 38.00 22.17
N GLN A 110 -6.93 38.02 22.74
CA GLN A 110 -7.76 36.79 22.81
C GLN A 110 -8.18 36.27 21.43
N ILE A 111 -8.54 37.16 20.50
CA ILE A 111 -8.93 36.77 19.14
C ILE A 111 -7.70 36.21 18.41
N GLN A 112 -6.54 36.85 18.55
CA GLN A 112 -5.29 36.37 17.95
C GLN A 112 -4.92 34.96 18.44
N MET A 113 -5.02 34.69 19.74
CA MET A 113 -4.79 33.36 20.30
C MET A 113 -5.80 32.33 19.75
N SER A 114 -7.08 32.75 19.62
CA SER A 114 -8.12 31.88 19.03
C SER A 114 -7.84 31.53 17.58
N LEU A 115 -7.38 32.50 16.77
CA LEU A 115 -7.04 32.29 15.37
C LEU A 115 -5.80 31.38 15.22
N GLN A 116 -4.80 31.53 16.08
CA GLN A 116 -3.63 30.65 16.14
C GLN A 116 -4.06 29.21 16.47
N LYS A 117 -4.96 29.07 17.48
CA LYS A 117 -5.50 27.76 17.83
C LYS A 117 -6.27 27.12 16.65
N GLN A 118 -7.14 27.87 15.98
CA GLN A 118 -7.88 27.38 14.81
C GLN A 118 -6.94 26.92 13.68
N ASN A 119 -5.84 27.64 13.44
CA ASN A 119 -4.82 27.23 12.47
C ASN A 119 -4.15 25.91 12.87
N SER A 120 -3.77 25.77 14.14
CA SER A 120 -3.22 24.51 14.66
C SER A 120 -4.23 23.36 14.57
N ASP A 121 -5.48 23.60 14.96
CA ASP A 121 -6.56 22.61 14.87
C ASP A 121 -6.81 22.16 13.42
N LEU A 122 -6.68 23.06 12.44
CA LEU A 122 -6.77 22.72 11.02
C LEU A 122 -5.63 21.80 10.56
N GLN A 123 -4.40 22.04 11.03
CA GLN A 123 -3.26 21.17 10.72
C GLN A 123 -3.45 19.77 11.31
N VAL A 124 -3.89 19.69 12.57
CA VAL A 124 -4.21 18.42 13.24
C VAL A 124 -5.34 17.67 12.52
N LEU A 125 -6.39 18.41 12.10
CA LEU A 125 -7.49 17.85 11.32
C LEU A 125 -6.99 17.25 10.01
N ASN A 126 -6.14 17.96 9.28
CA ASN A 126 -5.56 17.48 8.02
C ASN A 126 -4.77 16.19 8.22
N GLN A 127 -3.87 16.15 9.22
CA GLN A 127 -3.10 14.94 9.53
C GLN A 127 -4.01 13.77 9.87
N ARG A 128 -5.02 13.98 10.71
CA ARG A 128 -5.98 12.95 11.10
C ARG A 128 -6.75 12.39 9.90
N LEU A 129 -7.32 13.29 9.06
CA LEU A 129 -8.10 12.88 7.89
C LEU A 129 -7.24 12.15 6.84
N SER A 130 -5.99 12.58 6.66
CA SER A 130 -5.02 11.89 5.79
C SER A 130 -4.69 10.49 6.31
N GLY A 131 -4.45 10.35 7.61
CA GLY A 131 -4.22 9.05 8.24
C GLY A 131 -5.43 8.12 8.15
N GLU A 132 -6.64 8.64 8.36
CA GLU A 132 -7.88 7.87 8.19
C GLU A 132 -8.10 7.40 6.74
N PHE A 133 -7.71 8.23 5.76
CA PHE A 133 -7.80 7.86 4.34
C PHE A 133 -6.79 6.78 3.98
N GLN A 134 -5.55 6.91 4.48
CA GLN A 134 -4.51 5.91 4.27
C GLN A 134 -4.91 4.56 4.89
N ALA A 135 -5.38 4.56 6.15
CA ALA A 135 -5.82 3.34 6.82
C ALA A 135 -6.98 2.64 6.08
N GLU A 136 -7.93 3.42 5.52
CA GLU A 136 -9.02 2.86 4.72
C GLU A 136 -8.50 2.25 3.41
N THR A 137 -7.51 2.90 2.76
CA THR A 137 -6.86 2.37 1.56
C THR A 137 -6.12 1.07 1.83
N GLU A 138 -5.40 0.99 2.94
CA GLU A 138 -4.71 -0.25 3.37
C GLU A 138 -5.71 -1.38 3.66
N LYS A 139 -6.78 -1.08 4.36
CA LYS A 139 -7.86 -2.02 4.63
C LYS A 139 -8.47 -2.57 3.34
N TYR A 140 -8.71 -1.71 2.36
CA TYR A 140 -9.16 -2.10 1.03
C TYR A 140 -8.18 -3.05 0.33
N ASN A 141 -6.89 -2.68 0.29
CA ASN A 141 -5.86 -3.48 -0.36
C ASN A 141 -5.71 -4.87 0.28
N ASN A 142 -5.81 -4.94 1.61
CA ASN A 142 -5.78 -6.22 2.32
C ASN A 142 -7.02 -7.06 2.01
N ALA A 143 -8.22 -6.47 2.05
CA ALA A 143 -9.45 -7.18 1.73
C ALA A 143 -9.49 -7.68 0.28
N LEU A 144 -8.95 -6.91 -0.67
CA LEU A 144 -8.80 -7.32 -2.06
C LEU A 144 -7.87 -8.53 -2.18
N ARG A 145 -6.69 -8.46 -1.56
CA ARG A 145 -5.71 -9.56 -1.55
C ARG A 145 -6.32 -10.82 -0.95
N ASP A 146 -6.92 -10.70 0.22
CA ASP A 146 -7.54 -11.82 0.92
C ASP A 146 -8.65 -12.47 0.08
N SER A 147 -9.48 -11.64 -0.57
CA SER A 147 -10.55 -12.11 -1.46
C SER A 147 -10.00 -12.91 -2.64
N ILE A 148 -8.95 -12.41 -3.30
CA ILE A 148 -8.31 -13.08 -4.42
C ILE A 148 -7.65 -14.39 -3.96
N GLN A 149 -6.88 -14.35 -2.88
CA GLN A 149 -6.19 -15.53 -2.36
C GLN A 149 -7.17 -16.62 -1.92
N HIS A 150 -8.24 -16.23 -1.22
CA HIS A 150 -9.27 -17.17 -0.81
C HIS A 150 -9.97 -17.81 -2.02
N PHE A 151 -10.34 -16.98 -3.00
CA PHE A 151 -10.95 -17.49 -4.23
C PHE A 151 -10.03 -18.45 -4.97
N LEU A 152 -8.76 -18.10 -5.17
CA LEU A 152 -7.80 -18.96 -5.86
C LEU A 152 -7.52 -20.26 -5.11
N ALA A 153 -7.51 -20.25 -3.78
CA ALA A 153 -7.37 -21.47 -2.98
C ALA A 153 -8.53 -22.43 -3.20
N VAL A 154 -9.77 -21.92 -3.34
CA VAL A 154 -10.95 -22.73 -3.64
C VAL A 154 -10.96 -23.17 -5.10
N TYR A 155 -10.67 -22.27 -6.03
CA TYR A 155 -10.63 -22.49 -7.47
C TYR A 155 -9.60 -23.56 -7.87
N ASN A 156 -8.46 -23.56 -7.18
CA ASN A 156 -7.35 -24.49 -7.44
C ASN A 156 -7.32 -25.69 -6.46
N LYS A 157 -8.47 -26.04 -5.88
CA LYS A 157 -8.54 -27.09 -4.86
C LYS A 157 -8.13 -28.47 -5.39
N ASP A 158 -8.38 -28.74 -6.65
CA ASP A 158 -8.00 -29.96 -7.38
C ASP A 158 -6.56 -29.93 -7.91
N LYS A 159 -5.79 -28.90 -7.51
CA LYS A 159 -4.36 -28.71 -7.90
C LYS A 159 -4.13 -28.70 -9.42
N LYS A 160 -5.08 -28.15 -10.17
CA LYS A 160 -4.99 -27.97 -11.62
C LYS A 160 -3.77 -27.13 -12.01
N TYR A 161 -3.40 -26.15 -11.18
CA TYR A 161 -2.23 -25.31 -11.37
C TYR A 161 -1.25 -25.47 -10.21
N GLY A 162 0.03 -25.65 -10.53
CA GLY A 162 1.12 -25.63 -9.55
C GLY A 162 1.53 -24.22 -9.16
N LEU A 163 1.27 -23.25 -10.05
CA LEU A 163 1.64 -21.86 -9.83
C LEU A 163 0.63 -20.94 -10.57
N ILE A 164 0.12 -19.95 -9.86
CA ILE A 164 -0.69 -18.87 -10.43
C ILE A 164 0.01 -17.56 -10.14
N LEU A 165 0.45 -16.87 -11.19
CA LEU A 165 1.20 -15.63 -11.12
C LEU A 165 0.27 -14.41 -11.27
N SER A 166 0.60 -13.32 -10.60
CA SER A 166 0.00 -12.02 -10.90
C SER A 166 0.78 -11.37 -12.04
N LYS A 167 0.08 -10.88 -13.08
CA LYS A 167 0.65 -10.06 -14.13
C LYS A 167 0.24 -8.60 -13.86
N ALA A 168 1.23 -7.77 -13.53
CA ALA A 168 1.04 -6.35 -13.24
C ALA A 168 2.22 -5.56 -13.80
N GLY A 169 1.96 -4.54 -14.59
CA GLY A 169 3.02 -3.81 -15.28
C GLY A 169 3.95 -4.74 -16.04
N ASP A 170 5.26 -4.57 -15.86
CA ASP A 170 6.30 -5.27 -16.60
C ASP A 170 6.90 -6.49 -15.84
N ASN A 171 6.24 -6.98 -14.79
CA ASN A 171 6.76 -8.11 -14.01
C ASN A 171 6.77 -9.43 -14.79
N ILE A 172 5.92 -9.56 -15.82
CA ILE A 172 5.91 -10.65 -16.79
C ILE A 172 5.98 -10.02 -18.19
N LEU A 173 7.15 -10.14 -18.82
CA LEU A 173 7.38 -9.53 -20.13
C LEU A 173 6.63 -10.23 -21.27
N TYR A 174 6.45 -11.54 -21.16
CA TYR A 174 5.70 -12.34 -22.12
C TYR A 174 5.01 -13.51 -21.44
N ALA A 175 3.78 -13.75 -21.77
CA ALA A 175 3.04 -14.96 -21.46
C ALA A 175 2.04 -15.26 -22.57
N ASP A 176 1.97 -16.52 -22.97
CA ASP A 176 0.96 -16.95 -23.93
C ASP A 176 -0.43 -16.88 -23.31
N LYS A 177 -1.44 -16.52 -24.15
CA LYS A 177 -2.84 -16.41 -23.71
C LYS A 177 -3.43 -17.73 -23.20
N ALA A 178 -2.85 -18.86 -23.59
CA ALA A 178 -3.25 -20.16 -23.08
C ALA A 178 -3.06 -20.32 -21.56
N TYR A 179 -2.21 -19.49 -20.95
CA TYR A 179 -1.97 -19.46 -19.51
C TYR A 179 -2.84 -18.44 -18.77
N ASP A 180 -3.64 -17.66 -19.50
CA ASP A 180 -4.48 -16.59 -18.94
C ASP A 180 -5.78 -17.14 -18.38
N ILE A 181 -5.95 -17.04 -17.05
CA ILE A 181 -7.19 -17.41 -16.35
C ILE A 181 -7.93 -16.19 -15.78
N THR A 182 -7.58 -14.98 -16.23
CA THR A 182 -8.10 -13.73 -15.70
C THR A 182 -9.62 -13.65 -15.73
N ASN A 183 -10.23 -13.98 -16.87
CA ASN A 183 -11.68 -13.89 -17.02
C ASN A 183 -12.43 -14.89 -16.12
N GLU A 184 -11.91 -16.08 -15.96
CA GLU A 184 -12.50 -17.11 -15.07
C GLU A 184 -12.41 -16.65 -13.61
N VAL A 185 -11.28 -16.10 -13.21
CA VAL A 185 -11.05 -15.56 -11.85
C VAL A 185 -11.99 -14.39 -11.59
N ILE A 186 -12.09 -13.42 -12.49
CA ILE A 186 -13.00 -12.27 -12.36
C ILE A 186 -14.46 -12.71 -12.29
N ALA A 187 -14.87 -13.65 -13.13
CA ALA A 187 -16.24 -14.17 -13.10
C ALA A 187 -16.55 -14.83 -11.75
N GLY A 188 -15.63 -15.64 -11.24
CA GLY A 188 -15.79 -16.30 -9.95
C GLY A 188 -15.79 -15.33 -8.77
N LEU A 189 -14.87 -14.36 -8.75
CA LEU A 189 -14.82 -13.30 -7.75
C LEU A 189 -16.13 -12.49 -7.75
N ASN A 190 -16.61 -12.10 -8.93
CA ASN A 190 -17.87 -11.35 -9.07
C ASN A 190 -19.11 -12.15 -8.63
N LYS A 191 -19.09 -13.46 -8.80
CA LYS A 191 -20.17 -14.34 -8.33
C LYS A 191 -20.16 -14.49 -6.80
N ALA A 192 -18.98 -14.53 -6.20
CA ALA A 192 -18.81 -14.66 -4.75
C ALA A 192 -19.01 -13.33 -4.01
N TYR A 193 -18.82 -12.21 -4.68
CA TYR A 193 -18.89 -10.87 -4.08
C TYR A 193 -20.32 -10.53 -3.65
N LYS A 194 -20.42 -10.12 -2.38
CA LYS A 194 -21.65 -9.53 -1.82
C LYS A 194 -21.30 -8.09 -1.43
N PRO A 195 -21.97 -7.08 -2.03
CA PRO A 195 -21.75 -5.70 -1.63
C PRO A 195 -21.96 -5.51 -0.13
N ALA A 196 -21.07 -4.77 0.52
CA ALA A 196 -21.33 -4.36 1.89
C ALA A 196 -22.59 -3.49 1.89
N ALA A 197 -23.49 -3.74 2.85
CA ALA A 197 -24.64 -2.87 3.03
C ALA A 197 -24.12 -1.42 3.21
N PRO A 198 -24.78 -0.41 2.58
CA PRO A 198 -24.35 0.98 2.75
C PRO A 198 -24.28 1.29 4.23
N ALA A 199 -23.12 1.79 4.69
CA ALA A 199 -22.97 2.23 6.07
C ALA A 199 -24.11 3.25 6.33
N LYS A 200 -24.99 2.91 7.26
CA LYS A 200 -26.02 3.86 7.73
C LYS A 200 -25.26 5.06 8.25
N ASP A 201 -25.53 6.22 7.65
CA ASP A 201 -24.96 7.50 8.08
C ASP A 201 -25.11 7.65 9.60
N GLU A 202 -24.02 7.57 10.35
CA GLU A 202 -23.99 7.80 11.80
C GLU A 202 -24.32 9.26 12.20
N LYS A 203 -24.83 10.07 11.28
CA LYS A 203 -25.23 11.46 11.54
C LYS A 203 -26.58 11.64 12.25
N ALA A 204 -27.31 10.57 12.54
CA ALA A 204 -28.62 10.68 13.21
C ALA A 204 -28.61 10.54 14.74
N ALA A 205 -27.47 10.26 15.38
CA ALA A 205 -27.42 9.93 16.82
C ALA A 205 -26.93 11.05 17.75
N LYS A 206 -26.72 12.29 17.27
CA LYS A 206 -26.37 13.45 18.14
C LYS A 206 -27.34 14.60 18.03
N LYS A 207 -28.63 14.31 18.16
CA LYS A 207 -29.66 15.29 18.54
C LYS A 207 -30.68 14.60 19.46
N LYS A 208 -30.31 14.51 20.71
CA LYS A 208 -31.23 14.51 21.88
C LYS A 208 -30.45 15.03 23.07
#